data_b5ba2f2061ca2e891dfb82e3ac426a71
#
_entry.id   b5ba2f2061ca2e891dfb82e3ac426a71
#
_cell.length_a   1.000
_cell.length_b   1.000
_cell.length_c   1.000
_cell.angle_alpha   90.00
_cell.angle_beta   90.00
_cell.angle_gamma   90.00
#
_symmetry.space_group_name_H-M   'P 1'
#
loop_
_entity.id
_entity.type
_entity.pdbx_description
1 polymer ?
#
loop_
_entity_poly.entity_id
_entity_poly.type
_entity_poly.pdbx_seq_one_letter_code
_entity_poly.pdbx_strand_id
1 'polypeptide(L)'
;MSKTKTKPARLIVAASDSDADMLYATKFWAPDPFIFLERNGKRTLVLSDLEIDRGRKQADADEFVMFSELEREVQGKSKKAPPYEKVLAHFLRKRGVKSTIVPANFPLRYAEELAANKIRVRATNGFFWPEREAKSNKEIEMMSHALRITEAGLKRAVEILKRSKPGAGKRLRWSGKTLTSEMLRAEIDSAILRAGGIPTGTIVAGGDQGCDPHERGFGPLYANTLIILDVFPRDAKTGYFGDMTRTVLRGRASAAQRKLWETVKAGQALALKKIKAGVDGMTIHKAIQELFAERGFPTELRKGRRVGFFHGTGHGLGLEIHEDPRLQKVTLKDRQVLTVEPGLYYPGVGGARQEDVVVVTKRGCKILSRFPKQLEL
;
A
#
# COMPACT_ATOMS: atom_id res chain seq x y z
N MET A 1 43.83 -17.87 -11.38
CA MET A 1 42.73 -17.09 -12.03
C MET A 1 41.47 -17.28 -11.21
N SER A 2 41.09 -16.29 -10.40
CA SER A 2 39.84 -16.29 -9.63
C SER A 2 38.67 -16.30 -10.62
N LYS A 3 37.86 -17.36 -10.60
CA LYS A 3 36.58 -17.37 -11.32
C LYS A 3 35.68 -16.30 -10.67
N THR A 4 35.59 -15.16 -11.30
CA THR A 4 34.58 -14.15 -10.92
C THR A 4 33.23 -14.84 -10.95
N LYS A 5 32.64 -15.11 -9.78
CA LYS A 5 31.27 -15.63 -9.66
C LYS A 5 30.36 -14.58 -10.30
N THR A 6 29.91 -14.81 -11.52
CA THR A 6 28.90 -13.97 -12.15
C THR A 6 27.67 -13.91 -11.26
N LYS A 7 27.23 -12.70 -10.89
CA LYS A 7 26.00 -12.53 -10.12
C LYS A 7 24.85 -13.20 -10.88
N PRO A 8 23.94 -13.92 -10.17
CA PRO A 8 22.79 -14.52 -10.82
C PRO A 8 21.94 -13.40 -11.47
N ALA A 9 21.36 -13.72 -12.64
CA ALA A 9 20.47 -12.77 -13.30
C ALA A 9 19.19 -12.56 -12.48
N ARG A 10 18.62 -11.34 -12.50
CA ARG A 10 17.30 -11.05 -11.94
C ARG A 10 16.26 -11.17 -13.04
N LEU A 11 15.17 -11.88 -12.75
CA LEU A 11 14.09 -12.14 -13.70
C LEU A 11 12.74 -11.84 -13.06
N ILE A 12 11.92 -11.05 -13.75
CA ILE A 12 10.50 -10.84 -13.41
C ILE A 12 9.65 -11.19 -14.64
N VAL A 13 8.51 -11.82 -14.42
CA VAL A 13 7.47 -12.03 -15.44
C VAL A 13 6.14 -11.64 -14.82
N ALA A 14 5.68 -10.45 -15.10
CA ALA A 14 4.48 -9.86 -14.51
C ALA A 14 3.96 -8.69 -15.34
N ALA A 15 2.73 -8.28 -15.11
CA ALA A 15 2.17 -7.01 -15.58
C ALA A 15 2.55 -5.90 -14.59
N SER A 16 3.10 -4.80 -15.07
CA SER A 16 3.60 -3.74 -14.20
C SER A 16 2.51 -2.85 -13.60
N ASP A 17 1.29 -2.94 -14.07
CA ASP A 17 0.14 -2.25 -13.45
C ASP A 17 -0.24 -2.88 -12.10
N SER A 18 0.05 -4.16 -11.91
CA SER A 18 -0.29 -4.94 -10.70
C SER A 18 0.92 -5.47 -9.94
N ASP A 19 2.13 -5.43 -10.51
CA ASP A 19 3.36 -5.89 -9.86
C ASP A 19 4.30 -4.71 -9.55
N ALA A 20 4.52 -4.48 -8.27
CA ALA A 20 5.32 -3.35 -7.78
C ALA A 20 6.81 -3.48 -8.13
N ASP A 21 7.36 -4.69 -8.15
CA ASP A 21 8.77 -4.91 -8.48
C ASP A 21 9.03 -4.69 -9.98
N MET A 22 8.09 -5.09 -10.84
CA MET A 22 8.16 -4.81 -12.27
C MET A 22 8.05 -3.31 -12.54
N LEU A 23 7.09 -2.62 -11.92
CA LEU A 23 6.93 -1.17 -12.06
C LEU A 23 8.15 -0.42 -11.53
N TYR A 24 8.70 -0.85 -10.38
CA TYR A 24 9.91 -0.26 -9.81
C TYR A 24 11.12 -0.36 -10.74
N ALA A 25 11.30 -1.53 -11.35
CA ALA A 25 12.41 -1.79 -12.26
C ALA A 25 12.32 -1.00 -13.56
N THR A 26 11.11 -0.94 -14.14
CA THR A 26 10.94 -0.49 -15.53
C THR A 26 10.40 0.92 -15.68
N LYS A 27 9.74 1.45 -14.63
CA LYS A 27 8.97 2.72 -14.67
C LYS A 27 7.94 2.78 -15.80
N PHE A 28 7.57 1.62 -16.33
CA PHE A 28 6.72 1.45 -17.49
C PHE A 28 5.43 0.74 -17.11
N TRP A 29 4.29 1.31 -17.49
CA TRP A 29 2.97 0.77 -17.23
C TRP A 29 2.53 -0.14 -18.38
N ALA A 30 2.28 -1.41 -18.11
CA ALA A 30 1.68 -2.36 -19.05
C ALA A 30 0.68 -3.27 -18.34
N PRO A 31 -0.53 -3.46 -18.92
CA PRO A 31 -1.58 -4.28 -18.32
C PRO A 31 -1.34 -5.79 -18.48
N ASP A 32 -0.53 -6.17 -19.46
CA ASP A 32 -0.21 -7.56 -19.76
C ASP A 32 1.18 -7.94 -19.23
N PRO A 33 1.40 -9.20 -18.81
CA PRO A 33 2.70 -9.68 -18.37
C PRO A 33 3.76 -9.60 -19.48
N PHE A 34 4.95 -9.12 -19.10
CA PHE A 34 6.13 -9.11 -19.95
C PHE A 34 7.36 -9.60 -19.17
N ILE A 35 8.48 -9.82 -19.88
CA ILE A 35 9.69 -10.34 -19.27
C ILE A 35 10.65 -9.17 -19.00
N PHE A 36 11.14 -9.05 -17.77
CA PHE A 36 12.27 -8.24 -17.38
C PHE A 36 13.43 -9.14 -17.01
N LEU A 37 14.60 -8.90 -17.61
CA LEU A 37 15.84 -9.58 -17.29
C LEU A 37 16.94 -8.56 -17.00
N GLU A 38 17.51 -8.59 -15.79
CA GLU A 38 18.74 -7.87 -15.47
C GLU A 38 19.91 -8.86 -15.37
N ARG A 39 20.94 -8.63 -16.17
CA ARG A 39 22.15 -9.43 -16.17
C ARG A 39 23.39 -8.54 -16.35
N ASN A 40 24.34 -8.62 -15.43
CA ASN A 40 25.58 -7.81 -15.44
C ASN A 40 25.31 -6.29 -15.54
N GLY A 41 24.24 -5.82 -14.90
CA GLY A 41 23.83 -4.43 -14.91
C GLY A 41 23.08 -3.99 -16.17
N LYS A 42 22.92 -4.86 -17.18
CA LYS A 42 22.11 -4.59 -18.36
C LYS A 42 20.68 -5.07 -18.17
N ARG A 43 19.71 -4.20 -18.43
CA ARG A 43 18.27 -4.44 -18.33
C ARG A 43 17.67 -4.70 -19.70
N THR A 44 17.04 -5.84 -19.89
CA THR A 44 16.38 -6.24 -21.15
C THR A 44 14.88 -6.44 -20.89
N LEU A 45 14.04 -5.83 -21.70
CA LEU A 45 12.60 -6.09 -21.72
C LEU A 45 12.22 -6.93 -22.95
N VAL A 46 11.41 -7.97 -22.74
CA VAL A 46 10.75 -8.67 -23.84
C VAL A 46 9.28 -8.27 -23.80
N LEU A 47 8.85 -7.55 -24.82
CA LEU A 47 7.53 -6.93 -24.92
C LEU A 47 6.77 -7.48 -26.13
N SER A 48 5.44 -7.46 -26.05
CA SER A 48 4.55 -7.75 -27.17
C SER A 48 4.67 -6.69 -28.26
N ASP A 49 4.17 -7.01 -29.45
CA ASP A 49 4.10 -6.06 -30.59
C ASP A 49 3.27 -4.82 -30.26
N LEU A 50 2.29 -4.94 -29.34
CA LEU A 50 1.47 -3.82 -28.88
C LEU A 50 2.25 -2.84 -28.00
N GLU A 51 3.25 -3.32 -27.25
CA GLU A 51 3.92 -2.55 -26.21
C GLU A 51 5.36 -2.13 -26.56
N ILE A 52 5.97 -2.73 -27.59
CA ILE A 52 7.40 -2.56 -27.88
C ILE A 52 7.78 -1.10 -28.18
N ASP A 53 6.99 -0.40 -28.99
CA ASP A 53 7.29 0.98 -29.35
C ASP A 53 7.05 1.98 -28.21
N ARG A 54 6.05 1.69 -27.40
CA ARG A 54 5.76 2.44 -26.18
C ARG A 54 6.84 2.20 -25.12
N GLY A 55 7.26 0.94 -24.96
CA GLY A 55 8.35 0.56 -24.06
C GLY A 55 9.67 1.24 -24.41
N ARG A 56 10.07 1.28 -25.69
CA ARG A 56 11.28 1.98 -26.13
C ARG A 56 11.30 3.46 -25.79
N LYS A 57 10.14 4.11 -25.69
CA LYS A 57 10.01 5.54 -25.38
C LYS A 57 9.89 5.82 -23.90
N GLN A 58 9.36 4.93 -23.11
CA GLN A 58 8.90 5.19 -21.74
C GLN A 58 9.63 4.37 -20.67
N ALA A 59 10.11 3.16 -21.02
CA ALA A 59 10.67 2.27 -20.02
C ALA A 59 12.14 2.57 -19.70
N ASP A 60 12.51 2.31 -18.44
CA ASP A 60 13.90 2.35 -17.96
C ASP A 60 14.57 0.99 -18.24
N ALA A 61 15.10 0.84 -19.47
CA ALA A 61 15.79 -0.39 -19.90
C ALA A 61 16.81 -0.08 -21.00
N ASP A 62 17.81 -0.99 -21.15
CA ASP A 62 18.91 -0.83 -22.11
C ASP A 62 18.63 -1.55 -23.43
N GLU A 63 17.75 -2.55 -23.42
CA GLU A 63 17.47 -3.39 -24.56
C GLU A 63 16.02 -3.83 -24.63
N PHE A 64 15.47 -3.86 -25.84
CA PHE A 64 14.10 -4.25 -26.10
C PHE A 64 14.05 -5.35 -27.13
N VAL A 65 13.38 -6.45 -26.82
CA VAL A 65 13.20 -7.62 -27.66
C VAL A 65 11.71 -7.81 -27.92
N MET A 66 11.37 -8.12 -29.15
CA MET A 66 9.99 -8.39 -29.54
C MET A 66 9.62 -9.83 -29.19
N PHE A 67 8.52 -10.02 -28.46
CA PHE A 67 8.10 -11.36 -28.02
C PHE A 67 7.77 -12.27 -29.22
N SER A 68 7.12 -11.75 -30.25
CA SER A 68 6.75 -12.49 -31.46
C SER A 68 7.97 -13.01 -32.25
N GLU A 69 9.14 -12.37 -32.14
CA GLU A 69 10.38 -12.90 -32.78
C GLU A 69 10.84 -14.17 -32.07
N LEU A 70 10.87 -14.15 -30.72
CA LEU A 70 11.22 -15.32 -29.92
C LEU A 70 10.20 -16.44 -30.06
N GLU A 71 8.92 -16.07 -30.13
CA GLU A 71 7.83 -17.04 -30.37
C GLU A 71 8.01 -17.77 -31.68
N ARG A 72 8.30 -17.07 -32.78
CA ARG A 72 8.59 -17.66 -34.09
C ARG A 72 9.81 -18.60 -34.07
N GLU A 73 10.87 -18.21 -33.34
CA GLU A 73 12.05 -19.08 -33.19
C GLU A 73 11.70 -20.41 -32.48
N VAL A 74 10.83 -20.36 -31.45
CA VAL A 74 10.39 -21.58 -30.74
C VAL A 74 9.38 -22.38 -31.55
N GLN A 75 8.48 -21.73 -32.25
CA GLN A 75 7.41 -22.35 -33.03
C GLN A 75 7.98 -23.20 -34.20
N GLY A 76 9.02 -22.71 -34.88
CA GLY A 76 9.64 -23.38 -36.02
C GLY A 76 8.60 -23.69 -37.10
N LYS A 77 8.49 -25.01 -37.48
CA LYS A 77 7.52 -25.49 -38.47
C LYS A 77 6.14 -25.85 -37.90
N SER A 78 5.92 -25.70 -36.57
CA SER A 78 4.63 -26.01 -35.94
C SER A 78 3.55 -25.01 -36.34
N LYS A 79 2.31 -25.48 -36.53
CA LYS A 79 1.14 -24.61 -36.75
C LYS A 79 0.59 -24.03 -35.42
N LYS A 80 0.99 -24.60 -34.29
CA LYS A 80 0.50 -24.18 -32.95
C LYS A 80 1.50 -23.25 -32.29
N ALA A 81 1.03 -22.12 -31.76
CA ALA A 81 1.83 -21.21 -30.99
C ALA A 81 2.41 -21.91 -29.73
N PRO A 82 3.69 -21.67 -29.40
CA PRO A 82 4.32 -22.27 -28.24
C PRO A 82 3.76 -21.65 -26.96
N PRO A 83 3.71 -22.41 -25.85
CA PRO A 83 3.41 -21.83 -24.52
C PRO A 83 4.43 -20.75 -24.14
N TYR A 84 3.95 -19.73 -23.43
CA TYR A 84 4.75 -18.58 -22.98
C TYR A 84 6.03 -18.99 -22.24
N GLU A 85 5.92 -19.98 -21.35
CA GLU A 85 7.04 -20.52 -20.57
C GLU A 85 8.15 -21.12 -21.42
N LYS A 86 7.83 -21.70 -22.57
CA LYS A 86 8.83 -22.23 -23.53
C LYS A 86 9.56 -21.11 -24.24
N VAL A 87 8.86 -20.02 -24.57
CA VAL A 87 9.47 -18.80 -25.13
C VAL A 87 10.41 -18.16 -24.11
N LEU A 88 9.98 -18.07 -22.85
CA LEU A 88 10.81 -17.59 -21.73
C LEU A 88 12.09 -18.44 -21.57
N ALA A 89 11.97 -19.77 -21.54
CA ALA A 89 13.13 -20.66 -21.41
C ALA A 89 14.08 -20.54 -22.60
N HIS A 90 13.55 -20.43 -23.81
CA HIS A 90 14.33 -20.19 -25.01
C HIS A 90 15.11 -18.87 -24.94
N PHE A 91 14.45 -17.78 -24.60
CA PHE A 91 15.08 -16.47 -24.42
C PHE A 91 16.25 -16.52 -23.44
N LEU A 92 16.05 -17.13 -22.27
CA LEU A 92 17.11 -17.22 -21.25
C LEU A 92 18.29 -18.10 -21.70
N ARG A 93 18.02 -19.22 -22.40
CA ARG A 93 19.07 -20.07 -22.97
C ARG A 93 19.87 -19.32 -24.03
N LYS A 94 19.20 -18.62 -24.95
CA LYS A 94 19.83 -17.79 -25.99
C LYS A 94 20.76 -16.73 -25.38
N ARG A 95 20.40 -16.23 -24.18
CA ARG A 95 21.21 -15.30 -23.40
C ARG A 95 22.29 -15.98 -22.53
N GLY A 96 22.39 -17.31 -22.56
CA GLY A 96 23.33 -18.06 -21.75
C GLY A 96 23.10 -17.94 -20.24
N VAL A 97 21.85 -17.72 -19.81
CA VAL A 97 21.44 -17.64 -18.40
C VAL A 97 21.33 -19.05 -17.84
N LYS A 98 22.11 -19.35 -16.80
CA LYS A 98 22.11 -20.66 -16.10
C LYS A 98 21.44 -20.61 -14.73
N SER A 99 21.23 -19.41 -14.18
CA SER A 99 20.55 -19.22 -12.91
C SER A 99 19.93 -17.83 -12.81
N THR A 100 18.76 -17.78 -12.18
CA THR A 100 18.00 -16.54 -11.94
C THR A 100 17.61 -16.41 -10.50
N ILE A 101 17.49 -15.15 -10.04
CA ILE A 101 16.77 -14.75 -8.83
C ILE A 101 15.44 -14.18 -9.31
N VAL A 102 14.33 -14.58 -8.68
CA VAL A 102 12.98 -14.17 -9.00
C VAL A 102 12.26 -13.62 -7.76
N PRO A 103 11.21 -12.79 -7.91
CA PRO A 103 10.33 -12.41 -6.80
C PRO A 103 9.71 -13.64 -6.12
N ALA A 104 9.30 -13.51 -4.85
CA ALA A 104 8.69 -14.60 -4.09
C ALA A 104 7.36 -15.10 -4.68
N ASN A 105 6.63 -14.25 -5.41
CA ASN A 105 5.37 -14.54 -6.09
C ASN A 105 5.56 -15.02 -7.54
N PHE A 106 6.77 -15.39 -7.95
CA PHE A 106 7.04 -15.85 -9.33
C PHE A 106 6.20 -17.08 -9.67
N PRO A 107 5.51 -17.11 -10.84
CA PRO A 107 4.62 -18.21 -11.19
C PRO A 107 5.34 -19.57 -11.26
N LEU A 108 4.81 -20.55 -10.53
CA LEU A 108 5.38 -21.90 -10.41
C LEU A 108 5.62 -22.56 -11.78
N ARG A 109 4.65 -22.47 -12.70
CA ARG A 109 4.79 -23.06 -14.04
C ARG A 109 6.00 -22.58 -14.82
N TYR A 110 6.39 -21.30 -14.61
CA TYR A 110 7.61 -20.77 -15.25
C TYR A 110 8.86 -21.34 -14.58
N ALA A 111 8.85 -21.45 -13.24
CA ALA A 111 9.96 -22.04 -12.52
C ALA A 111 10.20 -23.51 -12.91
N GLU A 112 9.13 -24.29 -13.08
CA GLU A 112 9.17 -25.70 -13.53
C GLU A 112 9.76 -25.85 -14.94
N GLU A 113 9.27 -25.05 -15.89
CA GLU A 113 9.81 -25.07 -17.28
C GLU A 113 11.28 -24.65 -17.30
N LEU A 114 11.67 -23.62 -16.53
CA LEU A 114 13.06 -23.21 -16.44
C LEU A 114 13.94 -24.30 -15.84
N ALA A 115 13.48 -24.99 -14.80
CA ALA A 115 14.18 -26.12 -14.20
C ALA A 115 14.35 -27.28 -15.18
N ALA A 116 13.31 -27.64 -15.96
CA ALA A 116 13.36 -28.63 -17.03
C ALA A 116 14.40 -28.25 -18.10
N ASN A 117 14.62 -26.95 -18.33
CA ASN A 117 15.65 -26.42 -19.24
C ASN A 117 17.00 -26.20 -18.55
N LYS A 118 17.25 -26.78 -17.36
CA LYS A 118 18.50 -26.69 -16.58
C LYS A 118 18.87 -25.26 -16.16
N ILE A 119 17.90 -24.37 -16.06
CA ILE A 119 18.06 -23.01 -15.52
C ILE A 119 17.62 -23.04 -14.05
N ARG A 120 18.56 -22.77 -13.16
CA ARG A 120 18.27 -22.74 -11.71
C ARG A 120 17.49 -21.48 -11.34
N VAL A 121 16.35 -21.65 -10.66
CA VAL A 121 15.51 -20.55 -10.16
C VAL A 121 15.61 -20.48 -8.64
N ARG A 122 15.74 -19.29 -8.08
CA ARG A 122 15.74 -19.04 -6.64
C ARG A 122 14.90 -17.80 -6.34
N ALA A 123 13.88 -17.96 -5.50
CA ALA A 123 13.09 -16.84 -5.00
C ALA A 123 13.90 -16.00 -4.00
N THR A 124 13.61 -14.69 -3.93
CA THR A 124 14.15 -13.81 -2.91
C THR A 124 13.45 -14.03 -1.58
N ASN A 125 14.19 -13.76 -0.48
CA ASN A 125 13.60 -13.56 0.84
C ASN A 125 13.56 -12.05 1.11
N GLY A 126 12.37 -11.49 1.35
CA GLY A 126 12.16 -10.05 1.49
C GLY A 126 12.06 -9.32 0.13
N PHE A 127 12.40 -8.05 0.09
CA PHE A 127 12.32 -7.25 -1.13
C PHE A 127 13.15 -7.84 -2.29
N PHE A 128 12.53 -7.91 -3.44
CA PHE A 128 13.26 -8.23 -4.69
C PHE A 128 14.26 -7.11 -5.03
N TRP A 129 13.85 -5.86 -4.79
CA TRP A 129 14.68 -4.67 -4.85
C TRP A 129 14.91 -4.13 -3.43
N PRO A 130 16.05 -4.44 -2.78
CA PRO A 130 16.33 -3.95 -1.42
C PRO A 130 16.27 -2.42 -1.29
N GLU A 131 16.49 -1.71 -2.40
CA GLU A 131 16.44 -0.26 -2.49
C GLU A 131 15.05 0.31 -2.18
N ARG A 132 13.97 -0.49 -2.37
CA ARG A 132 12.59 -0.10 -2.04
C ARG A 132 12.38 0.15 -0.54
N GLU A 133 13.22 -0.44 0.32
CA GLU A 133 13.09 -0.24 1.77
C GLU A 133 13.37 1.20 2.19
N ALA A 134 14.41 1.83 1.61
CA ALA A 134 14.84 3.20 1.92
C ALA A 134 14.59 4.13 0.73
N LYS A 135 13.57 4.99 0.82
CA LYS A 135 13.08 5.81 -0.29
C LYS A 135 14.07 6.93 -0.68
N SER A 136 14.27 7.12 -1.97
CA SER A 136 14.97 8.27 -2.54
C SER A 136 14.16 9.56 -2.36
N ASN A 137 14.77 10.73 -2.55
CA ASN A 137 14.04 12.00 -2.48
C ASN A 137 12.91 12.05 -3.51
N LYS A 138 13.15 11.55 -4.73
CA LYS A 138 12.15 11.49 -5.80
C LYS A 138 10.96 10.61 -5.42
N GLU A 139 11.19 9.46 -4.78
CA GLU A 139 10.10 8.61 -4.29
C GLU A 139 9.30 9.29 -3.18
N ILE A 140 9.96 9.96 -2.24
CA ILE A 140 9.29 10.74 -1.18
C ILE A 140 8.42 11.87 -1.77
N GLU A 141 8.87 12.52 -2.86
CA GLU A 141 8.07 13.53 -3.58
C GLU A 141 6.83 12.90 -4.24
N MET A 142 6.99 11.73 -4.90
CA MET A 142 5.86 10.98 -5.48
C MET A 142 4.86 10.55 -4.42
N MET A 143 5.32 10.04 -3.29
CA MET A 143 4.45 9.69 -2.15
C MET A 143 3.77 10.92 -1.53
N SER A 144 4.47 12.06 -1.45
CA SER A 144 3.87 13.32 -1.01
C SER A 144 2.80 13.80 -1.99
N HIS A 145 2.91 13.49 -3.29
CA HIS A 145 1.85 13.74 -4.27
C HIS A 145 0.65 12.83 -4.03
N ALA A 146 0.87 11.53 -3.85
CA ALA A 146 -0.20 10.57 -3.52
C ALA A 146 -0.94 10.95 -2.23
N LEU A 147 -0.25 11.46 -1.21
CA LEU A 147 -0.86 11.97 0.01
C LEU A 147 -1.74 13.21 -0.25
N ARG A 148 -1.39 14.11 -1.18
CA ARG A 148 -2.28 15.22 -1.57
C ARG A 148 -3.58 14.72 -2.22
N ILE A 149 -3.50 13.62 -2.97
CA ILE A 149 -4.69 12.97 -3.54
C ILE A 149 -5.56 12.39 -2.41
N THR A 150 -4.94 11.74 -1.41
CA THR A 150 -5.63 11.25 -0.20
C THR A 150 -6.32 12.40 0.55
N GLU A 151 -5.62 13.51 0.73
CA GLU A 151 -6.16 14.72 1.39
C GLU A 151 -7.38 15.30 0.65
N ALA A 152 -7.39 15.25 -0.69
CA ALA A 152 -8.54 15.67 -1.49
C ALA A 152 -9.78 14.80 -1.22
N GLY A 153 -9.61 13.49 -1.10
CA GLY A 153 -10.68 12.55 -0.71
C GLY A 153 -11.22 12.84 0.69
N LEU A 154 -10.34 12.96 1.69
CA LEU A 154 -10.72 13.29 3.07
C LEU A 154 -11.39 14.66 3.17
N LYS A 155 -10.91 15.67 2.46
CA LYS A 155 -11.53 17.00 2.38
C LYS A 155 -12.97 16.91 1.89
N ARG A 156 -13.20 16.14 0.84
CA ARG A 156 -14.55 15.92 0.31
C ARG A 156 -15.48 15.27 1.32
N ALA A 157 -15.02 14.25 2.03
CA ALA A 157 -15.78 13.60 3.09
C ALA A 157 -16.18 14.58 4.20
N VAL A 158 -15.21 15.34 4.71
CA VAL A 158 -15.43 16.34 5.78
C VAL A 158 -16.41 17.43 5.33
N GLU A 159 -16.32 17.92 4.09
CA GLU A 159 -17.24 18.91 3.54
C GLU A 159 -18.69 18.39 3.52
N ILE A 160 -18.89 17.14 3.07
CA ILE A 160 -20.22 16.51 3.04
C ILE A 160 -20.76 16.33 4.46
N LEU A 161 -19.96 15.80 5.38
CA LEU A 161 -20.37 15.59 6.76
C LEU A 161 -20.73 16.92 7.44
N LYS A 162 -19.95 17.99 7.24
CA LYS A 162 -20.27 19.34 7.77
C LYS A 162 -21.60 19.90 7.23
N ARG A 163 -21.91 19.64 5.95
CA ARG A 163 -23.16 20.10 5.32
C ARG A 163 -24.35 19.19 5.60
N SER A 164 -24.13 17.97 6.09
CA SER A 164 -25.19 17.05 6.44
C SER A 164 -25.97 17.54 7.67
N LYS A 165 -27.27 17.20 7.73
CA LYS A 165 -28.16 17.56 8.84
C LYS A 165 -28.73 16.28 9.47
N PRO A 166 -28.84 16.20 10.81
CA PRO A 166 -29.57 15.12 11.46
C PRO A 166 -31.04 15.10 11.03
N GLY A 167 -31.56 13.93 10.71
CA GLY A 167 -32.97 13.65 10.41
C GLY A 167 -33.58 12.69 11.44
N ALA A 168 -34.68 12.04 11.07
CA ALA A 168 -35.37 11.08 11.92
C ALA A 168 -34.41 9.95 12.35
N GLY A 169 -34.45 9.58 13.66
CA GLY A 169 -33.59 8.55 14.24
C GLY A 169 -32.09 8.93 14.19
N LYS A 170 -31.76 10.21 14.19
CA LYS A 170 -30.37 10.75 14.08
C LYS A 170 -29.64 10.37 12.77
N ARG A 171 -30.31 9.84 11.77
CA ARG A 171 -29.72 9.55 10.46
C ARG A 171 -29.26 10.86 9.81
N LEU A 172 -28.04 10.88 9.32
CA LEU A 172 -27.54 12.04 8.57
C LEU A 172 -28.23 12.13 7.21
N ARG A 173 -28.58 13.36 6.81
CA ARG A 173 -29.16 13.65 5.49
C ARG A 173 -28.26 14.62 4.73
N TRP A 174 -28.05 14.35 3.47
CA TRP A 174 -27.31 15.19 2.54
C TRP A 174 -27.97 15.17 1.16
N SER A 175 -28.10 16.33 0.52
CA SER A 175 -28.77 16.47 -0.80
C SER A 175 -30.14 15.81 -0.85
N GLY A 176 -30.97 16.01 0.21
CA GLY A 176 -32.34 15.48 0.27
C GLY A 176 -32.49 14.00 0.59
N LYS A 177 -31.36 13.22 0.64
CA LYS A 177 -31.34 11.77 0.87
C LYS A 177 -30.71 11.44 2.22
N THR A 178 -30.94 10.23 2.74
CA THR A 178 -30.18 9.68 3.86
C THR A 178 -28.75 9.45 3.39
N LEU A 179 -27.77 10.02 4.10
CA LEU A 179 -26.35 9.81 3.81
C LEU A 179 -25.95 8.42 4.29
N THR A 180 -25.41 7.62 3.40
CA THR A 180 -24.89 6.28 3.70
C THR A 180 -23.37 6.21 3.52
N SER A 181 -22.76 5.16 4.08
CA SER A 181 -21.34 4.86 3.89
C SER A 181 -20.97 4.75 2.41
N GLU A 182 -21.83 4.08 1.60
CA GLU A 182 -21.62 3.90 0.16
C GLU A 182 -21.66 5.24 -0.60
N MET A 183 -22.62 6.11 -0.27
CA MET A 183 -22.71 7.44 -0.88
C MET A 183 -21.47 8.28 -0.55
N LEU A 184 -21.04 8.27 0.71
CA LEU A 184 -19.88 9.05 1.11
C LEU A 184 -18.57 8.50 0.48
N ARG A 185 -18.44 7.17 0.37
CA ARG A 185 -17.32 6.55 -0.38
C ARG A 185 -17.32 6.99 -1.84
N ALA A 186 -18.45 6.93 -2.53
CA ALA A 186 -18.53 7.32 -3.93
C ALA A 186 -18.08 8.78 -4.15
N GLU A 187 -18.40 9.67 -3.23
CA GLU A 187 -17.97 11.07 -3.28
C GLU A 187 -16.45 11.23 -3.00
N ILE A 188 -15.93 10.46 -2.05
CA ILE A 188 -14.47 10.39 -1.77
C ILE A 188 -13.74 9.88 -3.01
N ASP A 189 -14.17 8.74 -3.55
CA ASP A 189 -13.56 8.07 -4.69
C ASP A 189 -13.61 8.96 -5.95
N SER A 190 -14.72 9.69 -6.16
CA SER A 190 -14.84 10.69 -7.22
C SER A 190 -13.84 11.86 -7.06
N ALA A 191 -13.60 12.30 -5.82
CA ALA A 191 -12.61 13.36 -5.56
C ALA A 191 -11.19 12.87 -5.81
N ILE A 192 -10.88 11.61 -5.43
CA ILE A 192 -9.60 10.95 -5.69
C ILE A 192 -9.35 10.85 -7.20
N LEU A 193 -10.33 10.39 -7.99
CA LEU A 193 -10.23 10.29 -9.45
C LEU A 193 -9.95 11.65 -10.09
N ARG A 194 -10.66 12.70 -9.68
CA ARG A 194 -10.43 14.07 -10.18
C ARG A 194 -9.05 14.62 -9.80
N ALA A 195 -8.48 14.15 -8.70
CA ALA A 195 -7.13 14.52 -8.26
C ALA A 195 -6.01 13.70 -8.94
N GLY A 196 -6.35 12.76 -9.85
CA GLY A 196 -5.39 11.92 -10.57
C GLY A 196 -5.00 10.63 -9.84
N GLY A 197 -5.81 10.18 -8.89
CA GLY A 197 -5.62 8.92 -8.16
C GLY A 197 -6.58 7.82 -8.59
N ILE A 198 -6.26 6.61 -8.21
CA ILE A 198 -7.08 5.40 -8.35
C ILE A 198 -7.53 5.01 -6.94
N PRO A 199 -8.84 5.01 -6.63
CA PRO A 199 -9.35 4.54 -5.34
C PRO A 199 -9.09 3.03 -5.17
N THR A 200 -8.67 2.61 -3.98
CA THR A 200 -8.29 1.21 -3.71
C THR A 200 -8.94 0.63 -2.46
N GLY A 201 -10.22 0.89 -2.23
CA GLY A 201 -10.90 0.23 -1.12
C GLY A 201 -11.25 1.12 0.07
N THR A 202 -11.40 2.43 -0.16
CA THR A 202 -11.83 3.45 0.82
C THR A 202 -12.80 2.93 1.88
N ILE A 203 -12.51 3.20 3.15
CA ILE A 203 -13.32 2.84 4.30
C ILE A 203 -14.10 4.05 4.80
N VAL A 204 -15.39 3.87 5.02
CA VAL A 204 -16.30 4.81 5.71
C VAL A 204 -17.12 4.02 6.71
N ALA A 205 -16.60 3.74 7.88
CA ALA A 205 -17.20 2.85 8.87
C ALA A 205 -17.76 3.62 10.06
N GLY A 206 -19.10 3.62 10.24
CA GLY A 206 -19.80 4.32 11.30
C GLY A 206 -20.11 3.44 12.50
N GLY A 207 -19.94 3.98 13.73
CA GLY A 207 -20.30 3.29 14.97
C GLY A 207 -19.54 1.99 15.18
N ASP A 208 -20.27 0.92 15.49
CA ASP A 208 -19.67 -0.39 15.79
C ASP A 208 -19.07 -1.08 14.57
N GLN A 209 -19.44 -0.68 13.33
CA GLN A 209 -18.75 -1.13 12.12
C GLN A 209 -17.27 -0.71 12.15
N GLY A 210 -16.97 0.50 12.66
CA GLY A 210 -15.59 0.96 12.84
C GLY A 210 -14.79 0.18 13.88
N CYS A 211 -15.39 -0.80 14.59
CA CYS A 211 -14.66 -1.69 15.49
C CYS A 211 -14.03 -2.90 14.78
N ASP A 212 -14.29 -3.09 13.49
CA ASP A 212 -13.59 -4.01 12.60
C ASP A 212 -12.69 -3.20 11.66
N PRO A 213 -11.36 -3.21 11.86
CA PRO A 213 -10.46 -2.26 11.20
C PRO A 213 -10.54 -2.21 9.67
N HIS A 214 -10.91 -3.32 9.02
CA HIS A 214 -11.04 -3.44 7.57
C HIS A 214 -12.49 -3.43 7.06
N GLU A 215 -13.49 -3.22 7.96
CA GLU A 215 -14.88 -3.08 7.53
C GLU A 215 -15.06 -1.77 6.75
N ARG A 216 -15.47 -1.90 5.50
CA ARG A 216 -15.64 -0.74 4.61
C ARG A 216 -16.82 0.17 4.99
N GLY A 217 -17.70 -0.32 5.84
CA GLY A 217 -18.92 0.35 6.27
C GLY A 217 -20.07 0.21 5.25
N PHE A 218 -21.28 0.21 5.75
CA PHE A 218 -22.50 0.11 4.96
C PHE A 218 -23.70 0.81 5.63
N GLY A 219 -24.68 1.19 4.82
CA GLY A 219 -25.94 1.75 5.30
C GLY A 219 -25.84 3.16 5.88
N PRO A 220 -26.84 3.61 6.63
CA PRO A 220 -26.96 4.97 7.11
C PRO A 220 -25.85 5.39 8.07
N LEU A 221 -25.34 6.60 7.91
CA LEU A 221 -24.49 7.28 8.88
C LEU A 221 -25.35 8.07 9.88
N TYR A 222 -24.89 8.17 11.12
CA TYR A 222 -25.66 8.77 12.20
C TYR A 222 -24.94 9.95 12.84
N ALA A 223 -25.67 10.96 13.27
CA ALA A 223 -25.16 12.06 14.09
C ALA A 223 -24.69 11.56 15.46
N ASN A 224 -23.67 12.21 16.01
CA ASN A 224 -23.05 11.89 17.30
C ASN A 224 -22.44 10.46 17.36
N THR A 225 -22.08 9.92 16.21
CA THR A 225 -21.49 8.59 16.09
C THR A 225 -20.12 8.71 15.42
N LEU A 226 -19.10 8.02 15.95
CA LEU A 226 -17.75 8.00 15.38
C LEU A 226 -17.81 7.37 13.98
N ILE A 227 -17.11 7.98 13.03
CA ILE A 227 -16.97 7.51 11.66
C ILE A 227 -15.48 7.46 11.35
N ILE A 228 -14.97 6.29 11.05
CA ILE A 228 -13.61 6.10 10.52
C ILE A 228 -13.66 6.38 9.02
N LEU A 229 -12.84 7.31 8.58
CA LEU A 229 -12.54 7.63 7.19
C LEU A 229 -11.11 7.19 6.92
N ASP A 230 -10.93 6.11 6.18
CA ASP A 230 -9.63 5.55 5.84
C ASP A 230 -9.48 5.54 4.31
N VAL A 231 -8.51 6.31 3.82
CA VAL A 231 -8.41 6.69 2.41
C VAL A 231 -6.98 6.46 1.92
N PHE A 232 -6.80 5.46 1.05
CA PHE A 232 -5.50 4.99 0.58
C PHE A 232 -5.45 4.82 -0.96
N PRO A 233 -5.54 5.91 -1.73
CA PRO A 233 -5.49 5.86 -3.18
C PRO A 233 -4.08 5.56 -3.68
N ARG A 234 -4.03 5.01 -4.91
CA ARG A 234 -2.81 4.92 -5.71
C ARG A 234 -2.74 6.11 -6.66
N ASP A 235 -1.61 6.79 -6.74
CA ASP A 235 -1.37 7.80 -7.77
C ASP A 235 -1.32 7.13 -9.15
N ALA A 236 -2.22 7.52 -10.06
CA ALA A 236 -2.36 6.91 -11.38
C ALA A 236 -1.11 7.09 -12.28
N LYS A 237 -0.31 8.13 -12.02
CA LYS A 237 0.89 8.44 -12.81
C LYS A 237 2.12 7.70 -12.32
N THR A 238 2.31 7.62 -11.01
CA THR A 238 3.56 7.14 -10.41
C THR A 238 3.44 5.75 -9.80
N GLY A 239 2.22 5.31 -9.48
CA GLY A 239 1.94 4.04 -8.82
C GLY A 239 2.14 4.05 -7.30
N TYR A 240 2.66 5.13 -6.73
CA TYR A 240 2.82 5.23 -5.28
C TYR A 240 1.49 5.42 -4.58
N PHE A 241 1.38 4.83 -3.37
CA PHE A 241 0.20 4.97 -2.53
C PHE A 241 0.31 6.19 -1.61
N GLY A 242 -0.83 6.83 -1.35
CA GLY A 242 -1.06 7.66 -0.20
C GLY A 242 -1.93 6.90 0.79
N ASP A 243 -1.78 7.18 2.09
CA ASP A 243 -2.53 6.49 3.13
C ASP A 243 -2.82 7.42 4.30
N MET A 244 -4.08 7.50 4.74
CA MET A 244 -4.44 8.36 5.86
C MET A 244 -5.81 8.02 6.44
N THR A 245 -5.84 7.77 7.73
CA THR A 245 -7.09 7.61 8.49
C THR A 245 -7.39 8.82 9.35
N ARG A 246 -8.65 9.24 9.36
CA ARG A 246 -9.23 10.18 10.33
C ARG A 246 -10.51 9.62 10.91
N THR A 247 -10.67 9.77 12.22
CA THR A 247 -11.94 9.50 12.88
C THR A 247 -12.61 10.80 13.25
N VAL A 248 -13.83 10.98 12.76
CA VAL A 248 -14.66 12.18 12.92
C VAL A 248 -16.07 11.80 13.37
N LEU A 249 -16.87 12.79 13.77
CA LEU A 249 -18.33 12.66 13.88
C LEU A 249 -19.03 13.96 13.51
N ARG A 250 -20.27 13.87 13.03
CA ARG A 250 -21.15 15.03 12.83
C ARG A 250 -21.97 15.25 14.08
N GLY A 251 -21.76 16.36 14.76
CA GLY A 251 -22.46 16.72 16.01
C GLY A 251 -21.55 16.74 17.24
N ARG A 252 -21.99 16.13 18.35
CA ARG A 252 -21.28 16.14 19.63
C ARG A 252 -20.86 14.74 20.05
N ALA A 253 -19.61 14.61 20.48
CA ALA A 253 -19.08 13.38 21.06
C ALA A 253 -19.54 13.21 22.50
N SER A 254 -19.91 11.99 22.89
CA SER A 254 -20.03 11.63 24.31
C SER A 254 -18.68 11.67 25.01
N ALA A 255 -18.68 11.73 26.33
CA ALA A 255 -17.45 11.69 27.13
C ALA A 255 -16.58 10.44 26.81
N ALA A 256 -17.23 9.28 26.62
CA ALA A 256 -16.53 8.04 26.28
C ALA A 256 -15.88 8.10 24.88
N GLN A 257 -16.60 8.58 23.87
CA GLN A 257 -16.08 8.74 22.51
C GLN A 257 -14.92 9.74 22.47
N ARG A 258 -15.04 10.86 23.17
CA ARG A 258 -13.97 11.87 23.28
C ARG A 258 -12.73 11.29 23.94
N LYS A 259 -12.90 10.62 25.10
CA LYS A 259 -11.80 9.96 25.80
C LYS A 259 -11.08 8.95 24.92
N LEU A 260 -11.83 8.13 24.19
CA LEU A 260 -11.29 7.11 23.26
C LEU A 260 -10.49 7.78 22.15
N TRP A 261 -11.05 8.79 21.47
CA TRP A 261 -10.39 9.52 20.38
C TRP A 261 -9.12 10.26 20.84
N GLU A 262 -9.18 10.96 21.98
CA GLU A 262 -8.03 11.66 22.55
C GLU A 262 -6.91 10.69 22.98
N THR A 263 -7.29 9.49 23.43
CA THR A 263 -6.32 8.44 23.78
C THR A 263 -5.59 7.94 22.54
N VAL A 264 -6.30 7.69 21.42
CA VAL A 264 -5.69 7.31 20.15
C VAL A 264 -4.75 8.41 19.64
N LYS A 265 -5.18 9.67 19.69
CA LYS A 265 -4.34 10.82 19.30
C LYS A 265 -3.07 10.92 20.15
N ALA A 266 -3.18 10.66 21.45
CA ALA A 266 -2.03 10.66 22.35
C ALA A 266 -1.06 9.51 22.05
N GLY A 267 -1.57 8.31 21.74
CA GLY A 267 -0.75 7.16 21.32
C GLY A 267 0.00 7.44 20.05
N GLN A 268 -0.65 8.06 19.06
CA GLN A 268 0.02 8.46 17.82
C GLN A 268 1.11 9.52 18.10
N ALA A 269 0.84 10.52 18.92
CA ALA A 269 1.83 11.54 19.27
C ALA A 269 3.04 10.93 19.99
N LEU A 270 2.82 9.93 20.88
CA LEU A 270 3.87 9.18 21.54
C LEU A 270 4.73 8.42 20.52
N ALA A 271 4.12 7.73 19.54
CA ALA A 271 4.84 7.04 18.48
C ALA A 271 5.70 8.00 17.65
N LEU A 272 5.10 9.10 17.18
CA LEU A 272 5.80 10.11 16.38
C LEU A 272 7.03 10.70 17.12
N LYS A 273 6.94 10.89 18.43
CA LYS A 273 8.05 11.35 19.26
C LYS A 273 9.19 10.33 19.39
N LYS A 274 8.85 9.02 19.36
CA LYS A 274 9.82 7.94 19.56
C LYS A 274 10.46 7.45 18.26
N ILE A 275 9.82 7.65 17.10
CA ILE A 275 10.32 7.19 15.79
C ILE A 275 11.59 7.93 15.40
N LYS A 276 12.70 7.18 15.25
CA LYS A 276 13.96 7.60 14.64
C LYS A 276 14.76 6.36 14.21
N ALA A 277 15.72 6.53 13.31
CA ALA A 277 16.62 5.44 12.92
C ALA A 277 17.36 4.86 14.14
N GLY A 278 17.50 3.54 14.18
CA GLY A 278 18.14 2.78 15.28
C GLY A 278 17.17 2.39 16.40
N VAL A 279 15.92 2.86 16.42
CA VAL A 279 14.94 2.45 17.44
C VAL A 279 14.29 1.12 17.04
N ASP A 280 14.17 0.21 18.00
CA ASP A 280 13.34 -0.99 17.84
C ASP A 280 11.85 -0.60 17.87
N GLY A 281 11.15 -0.84 16.76
CA GLY A 281 9.75 -0.49 16.61
C GLY A 281 8.82 -1.23 17.59
N MET A 282 9.21 -2.40 18.10
CA MET A 282 8.45 -3.11 19.14
C MET A 282 8.36 -2.28 20.43
N THR A 283 9.41 -1.53 20.78
CA THR A 283 9.40 -0.65 21.97
C THR A 283 8.38 0.48 21.84
N ILE A 284 8.19 0.98 20.61
CA ILE A 284 7.17 1.99 20.29
C ILE A 284 5.77 1.39 20.44
N HIS A 285 5.56 0.19 19.86
CA HIS A 285 4.28 -0.51 19.93
C HIS A 285 3.84 -0.79 21.37
N LYS A 286 4.75 -1.35 22.18
CA LYS A 286 4.51 -1.61 23.62
C LYS A 286 4.17 -0.33 24.40
N ALA A 287 4.92 0.75 24.17
CA ALA A 287 4.65 2.03 24.85
C ALA A 287 3.24 2.58 24.53
N ILE A 288 2.72 2.36 23.30
CA ILE A 288 1.35 2.74 22.96
C ILE A 288 0.35 1.84 23.69
N GLN A 289 0.58 0.52 23.75
CA GLN A 289 -0.30 -0.40 24.46
C GLN A 289 -0.37 -0.08 25.97
N GLU A 290 0.77 0.23 26.59
CA GLU A 290 0.87 0.64 27.98
C GLU A 290 0.07 1.93 28.21
N LEU A 291 0.29 2.97 27.41
CA LEU A 291 -0.47 4.24 27.48
C LEU A 291 -1.98 4.01 27.36
N PHE A 292 -2.39 3.11 26.45
CA PHE A 292 -3.81 2.82 26.26
C PHE A 292 -4.41 2.08 27.45
N ALA A 293 -3.69 1.13 28.02
CA ALA A 293 -4.12 0.40 29.22
C ALA A 293 -4.23 1.33 30.44
N GLU A 294 -3.22 2.20 30.68
CA GLU A 294 -3.22 3.21 31.76
C GLU A 294 -4.42 4.17 31.66
N ARG A 295 -4.87 4.49 30.44
CA ARG A 295 -6.04 5.33 30.20
C ARG A 295 -7.38 4.57 30.26
N GLY A 296 -7.34 3.28 30.59
CA GLY A 296 -8.53 2.43 30.74
C GLY A 296 -9.01 1.76 29.45
N PHE A 297 -8.10 1.63 28.46
CA PHE A 297 -8.37 0.94 27.18
C PHE A 297 -7.42 -0.23 26.96
N PRO A 298 -7.47 -1.28 27.82
CA PRO A 298 -6.63 -2.46 27.64
C PRO A 298 -7.02 -3.26 26.38
N THR A 299 -6.06 -3.98 25.83
CA THR A 299 -6.33 -4.94 24.74
C THR A 299 -6.68 -6.29 25.34
N GLU A 300 -7.90 -6.76 25.14
CA GLU A 300 -8.41 -7.96 25.77
C GLU A 300 -9.53 -8.63 24.94
N LEU A 301 -10.02 -9.76 25.40
CA LEU A 301 -11.24 -10.43 24.90
C LEU A 301 -12.44 -10.03 25.77
N ARG A 302 -13.46 -9.41 25.15
CA ARG A 302 -14.76 -9.12 25.78
C ARG A 302 -15.86 -9.83 25.03
N LYS A 303 -16.60 -10.73 25.71
CA LYS A 303 -17.71 -11.48 25.12
C LYS A 303 -17.32 -12.17 23.78
N GLY A 304 -16.14 -12.79 23.74
CA GLY A 304 -15.64 -13.48 22.56
C GLY A 304 -15.07 -12.60 21.44
N ARG A 305 -15.06 -11.27 21.59
CA ARG A 305 -14.53 -10.31 20.62
C ARG A 305 -13.29 -9.62 21.16
N ARG A 306 -12.25 -9.42 20.33
CA ARG A 306 -11.12 -8.60 20.69
C ARG A 306 -11.53 -7.12 20.73
N VAL A 307 -11.09 -6.42 21.79
CA VAL A 307 -11.22 -4.98 21.95
C VAL A 307 -9.85 -4.37 22.26
N GLY A 308 -9.72 -3.04 22.12
CA GLY A 308 -8.47 -2.34 22.36
C GLY A 308 -7.63 -2.13 21.11
N PHE A 309 -6.31 -2.19 21.22
CA PHE A 309 -5.33 -2.03 20.13
C PHE A 309 -4.72 -3.39 19.77
N PHE A 310 -5.28 -4.06 18.79
CA PHE A 310 -4.96 -5.45 18.44
C PHE A 310 -4.33 -5.63 17.04
N HIS A 311 -3.92 -4.56 16.39
CA HIS A 311 -3.15 -4.59 15.14
C HIS A 311 -1.80 -3.90 15.29
N GLY A 312 -1.01 -3.85 14.23
CA GLY A 312 0.29 -3.19 14.22
C GLY A 312 0.21 -1.68 14.36
N THR A 313 1.31 -1.06 14.79
CA THR A 313 1.40 0.40 14.87
C THR A 313 1.51 1.07 13.51
N GLY A 314 1.95 0.31 12.49
CA GLY A 314 2.10 0.79 11.14
C GLY A 314 2.90 -0.16 10.25
N HIS A 315 2.96 0.17 8.99
CA HIS A 315 3.60 -0.62 7.93
C HIS A 315 4.37 0.28 6.97
N GLY A 316 5.25 -0.32 6.16
CA GLY A 316 5.88 0.33 5.03
C GLY A 316 4.86 0.70 3.97
N LEU A 317 5.10 1.82 3.32
CA LEU A 317 4.27 2.35 2.25
C LEU A 317 5.14 2.70 1.04
N GLY A 318 4.63 2.44 -0.16
CA GLY A 318 5.35 2.77 -1.39
C GLY A 318 4.55 2.45 -2.64
N LEU A 319 5.06 1.54 -3.47
CA LEU A 319 4.35 1.00 -4.63
C LEU A 319 3.33 -0.09 -4.25
N GLU A 320 3.34 -0.54 -3.01
CA GLU A 320 2.32 -1.37 -2.40
C GLU A 320 1.75 -0.64 -1.19
N ILE A 321 0.44 -0.85 -0.95
CA ILE A 321 -0.22 -0.27 0.23
C ILE A 321 0.37 -0.84 1.52
N HIS A 322 0.71 -2.11 1.52
CA HIS A 322 1.32 -2.83 2.60
C HIS A 322 2.64 -3.45 2.17
N GLU A 323 3.73 -2.69 2.24
CA GLU A 323 5.06 -3.27 2.04
C GLU A 323 5.85 -3.37 3.35
N ASP A 324 6.97 -4.08 3.31
CA ASP A 324 7.91 -4.09 4.43
C ASP A 324 8.59 -2.71 4.63
N PRO A 325 8.99 -2.37 5.85
CA PRO A 325 8.86 -3.18 7.06
C PRO A 325 7.53 -2.97 7.79
N ARG A 326 7.10 -3.93 8.61
CA ARG A 326 6.10 -3.68 9.65
C ARG A 326 6.78 -2.99 10.82
N LEU A 327 6.30 -1.80 11.21
CA LEU A 327 6.96 -0.93 12.19
C LEU A 327 7.40 -1.70 13.46
N GLN A 328 6.50 -2.48 14.05
CA GLN A 328 6.77 -3.22 15.30
C GLN A 328 7.65 -4.48 15.15
N LYS A 329 8.11 -4.81 13.95
CA LYS A 329 8.91 -6.03 13.68
C LYS A 329 10.38 -5.75 13.34
N VAL A 330 10.80 -4.49 13.36
CA VAL A 330 12.13 -4.11 12.87
C VAL A 330 12.79 -3.04 13.72
N THR A 331 14.11 -2.97 13.65
CA THR A 331 14.85 -1.76 13.99
C THR A 331 14.71 -0.77 12.83
N LEU A 332 14.22 0.42 13.12
CA LEU A 332 13.93 1.45 12.12
C LEU A 332 15.20 1.95 11.45
N LYS A 333 15.15 2.17 10.15
CA LYS A 333 16.28 2.67 9.35
C LYS A 333 15.95 4.06 8.79
N ASP A 334 17.01 4.84 8.55
CA ASP A 334 16.89 6.12 7.86
C ASP A 334 16.22 5.97 6.48
N ARG A 335 15.33 6.90 6.12
CA ARG A 335 14.59 6.96 4.86
C ARG A 335 13.51 5.87 4.65
N GLN A 336 13.22 5.04 5.63
CA GLN A 336 11.99 4.23 5.58
C GLN A 336 10.78 5.16 5.62
N VAL A 337 9.75 4.85 4.82
CA VAL A 337 8.46 5.52 4.86
C VAL A 337 7.44 4.56 5.45
N LEU A 338 6.78 5.01 6.52
CA LEU A 338 5.91 4.18 7.35
C LEU A 338 4.60 4.91 7.63
N THR A 339 3.51 4.15 7.78
CA THR A 339 2.30 4.62 8.45
C THR A 339 2.49 4.61 9.96
N VAL A 340 1.77 5.48 10.67
CA VAL A 340 1.67 5.52 12.14
C VAL A 340 0.20 5.64 12.49
N GLU A 341 -0.44 4.52 12.77
CA GLU A 341 -1.90 4.34 12.74
C GLU A 341 -2.50 3.65 13.98
N PRO A 342 -2.12 4.00 15.22
CA PRO A 342 -2.74 3.35 16.36
C PRO A 342 -4.25 3.56 16.36
N GLY A 343 -4.98 2.53 16.82
CA GLY A 343 -6.43 2.54 16.89
C GLY A 343 -6.96 1.88 18.16
N LEU A 344 -8.17 2.26 18.56
CA LEU A 344 -8.92 1.67 19.66
C LEU A 344 -10.33 1.30 19.18
N TYR A 345 -10.77 0.11 19.52
CA TYR A 345 -12.00 -0.48 19.03
C TYR A 345 -12.80 -1.08 20.17
N TYR A 346 -13.90 -0.40 20.55
CA TYR A 346 -14.76 -0.78 21.67
C TYR A 346 -16.23 -0.73 21.26
N PRO A 347 -16.85 -1.89 20.93
CA PRO A 347 -18.28 -1.94 20.62
C PRO A 347 -19.16 -1.27 21.66
N GLY A 348 -20.14 -0.50 21.22
CA GLY A 348 -20.98 0.37 22.04
C GLY A 348 -20.41 1.78 22.25
N VAL A 349 -19.12 2.00 22.03
CA VAL A 349 -18.47 3.33 21.98
C VAL A 349 -18.13 3.69 20.54
N GLY A 350 -17.59 2.73 19.80
CA GLY A 350 -17.15 2.82 18.42
C GLY A 350 -15.66 2.57 18.24
N GLY A 351 -15.18 2.68 16.99
CA GLY A 351 -13.76 2.63 16.63
C GLY A 351 -13.16 4.01 16.42
N ALA A 352 -11.90 4.18 16.80
CA ALA A 352 -11.09 5.35 16.43
C ALA A 352 -9.70 4.92 15.96
N ARG A 353 -9.24 5.44 14.83
CA ARG A 353 -7.88 5.35 14.28
C ARG A 353 -7.44 6.72 13.80
N GLN A 354 -6.20 7.06 14.08
CA GLN A 354 -5.54 8.25 13.55
C GLN A 354 -4.26 7.81 12.88
N GLU A 355 -4.12 8.16 11.61
CA GLU A 355 -3.00 7.73 10.80
C GLU A 355 -2.33 8.89 10.07
N ASP A 356 -1.02 8.88 10.10
CA ASP A 356 -0.16 9.73 9.30
C ASP A 356 0.99 8.91 8.70
N VAL A 357 1.48 9.36 7.55
CA VAL A 357 2.67 8.80 6.91
C VAL A 357 3.89 9.62 7.29
N VAL A 358 4.97 8.93 7.65
CA VAL A 358 6.23 9.56 8.07
C VAL A 358 7.43 9.01 7.30
N VAL A 359 8.44 9.85 7.12
CA VAL A 359 9.80 9.43 6.74
C VAL A 359 10.63 9.35 8.02
N VAL A 360 11.24 8.19 8.27
CA VAL A 360 12.21 8.00 9.36
C VAL A 360 13.50 8.76 9.03
N THR A 361 14.04 9.47 10.01
CA THR A 361 15.33 10.18 9.88
C THR A 361 16.28 9.78 11.02
N LYS A 362 17.55 10.15 10.91
CA LYS A 362 18.55 9.90 11.96
C LYS A 362 18.20 10.53 13.31
N ARG A 363 17.41 11.63 13.34
CA ARG A 363 17.12 12.39 14.56
C ARG A 363 15.65 12.32 15.01
N GLY A 364 14.76 11.73 14.21
CA GLY A 364 13.32 11.68 14.46
C GLY A 364 12.57 11.16 13.24
N CYS A 365 11.39 11.72 12.97
CA CYS A 365 10.66 11.47 11.73
C CYS A 365 10.09 12.78 11.15
N LYS A 366 9.89 12.80 9.85
CA LYS A 366 9.21 13.88 9.13
C LYS A 366 7.83 13.41 8.72
N ILE A 367 6.78 14.08 9.19
CA ILE A 367 5.39 13.78 8.79
C ILE A 367 5.18 14.33 7.37
N LEU A 368 4.67 13.47 6.47
CA LEU A 368 4.35 13.84 5.09
C LEU A 368 2.89 14.24 4.91
N SER A 369 1.98 13.64 5.68
CA SER A 369 0.54 13.93 5.67
C SER A 369 0.20 15.26 6.35
N ARG A 370 -0.79 16.02 5.82
CA ARG A 370 -1.08 17.38 6.30
C ARG A 370 -2.57 17.65 6.58
N PHE A 371 -3.36 16.60 6.80
CA PHE A 371 -4.78 16.76 7.05
C PHE A 371 -5.11 16.92 8.55
N PRO A 372 -5.99 17.86 8.94
CA PRO A 372 -6.31 18.13 10.36
C PRO A 372 -6.89 16.91 11.08
N LYS A 373 -6.59 16.82 12.39
CA LYS A 373 -7.20 15.87 13.33
C LYS A 373 -8.29 16.60 14.12
N GLN A 374 -9.50 16.56 13.61
CA GLN A 374 -10.69 17.21 14.21
C GLN A 374 -11.73 16.13 14.49
N LEU A 375 -12.25 16.05 15.72
CA LEU A 375 -13.26 15.05 16.08
C LEU A 375 -14.66 15.50 15.65
N GLU A 376 -15.10 16.66 16.06
CA GLU A 376 -16.45 17.17 15.85
C GLU A 376 -16.52 18.08 14.61
N LEU A 377 -17.50 17.78 13.73
CA LEU A 377 -17.75 18.52 12.49
C LEU A 377 -19.08 19.27 12.53
#